data_2698e4c1aee44a2326310b1a8149df03
#
_entry.id   2698e4c1aee44a2326310b1a8149df03
#
_cell.length_a   1.000
_cell.length_b   1.000
_cell.length_c   1.000
_cell.angle_alpha   90.00
_cell.angle_beta   90.00
_cell.angle_gamma   90.00
#
_symmetry.space_group_name_H-M   'P 1'
#
loop_
_entity.id
_entity.type
_entity.pdbx_description
1 polymer ?
#
loop_
_entity_poly.entity_id
_entity_poly.type
_entity_poly.pdbx_seq_one_letter_code
_entity_poly.pdbx_strand_id
1 'polypeptide(L)'
;MQYAIPRLVLAGTSSGCGKTTVTCAVLQALVDRGLRVGAAKCGPDYIDPMFHSRIIGAKSSNLDAFFFEEDMLRQLLHQNAAGCDVTVIEGVMGYYDGLGMTSSRASTFEVAQMTKSPVVLVAPAHGAALSVLALIQGFLQ
;
A
#
# COMPACT_ATOMS: atom_id res chain seq x y z
N MET A 1 22.97 -9.16 -8.62
CA MET A 1 22.83 -8.47 -7.32
C MET A 1 21.35 -8.24 -7.04
N GLN A 2 20.80 -8.86 -6.00
CA GLN A 2 19.48 -8.51 -5.51
C GLN A 2 19.59 -7.20 -4.72
N TYR A 3 19.19 -6.10 -5.29
CA TYR A 3 19.07 -4.85 -4.53
C TYR A 3 17.84 -4.94 -3.64
N ALA A 4 18.03 -4.80 -2.33
CA ALA A 4 16.91 -4.66 -1.41
C ALA A 4 16.20 -3.34 -1.73
N ILE A 5 14.92 -3.41 -2.05
CA ILE A 5 14.07 -2.22 -2.25
C ILE A 5 13.43 -1.90 -0.90
N PRO A 6 13.81 -0.79 -0.25
CA PRO A 6 13.11 -0.32 0.94
C PRO A 6 11.65 -0.01 0.58
N ARG A 7 10.73 -0.73 1.22
CA ARG A 7 9.31 -0.62 0.90
C ARG A 7 8.44 -0.98 2.08
N LEU A 8 7.21 -0.50 2.06
CA LEU A 8 6.15 -0.89 2.99
C LEU A 8 4.77 -0.79 2.31
N VAL A 9 3.82 -1.54 2.84
CA VAL A 9 2.41 -1.46 2.45
C VAL A 9 1.64 -0.75 3.56
N LEU A 10 0.87 0.27 3.21
CA LEU A 10 -0.14 0.88 4.08
C LEU A 10 -1.50 0.23 3.77
N ALA A 11 -1.94 -0.64 4.64
CA ALA A 11 -3.22 -1.35 4.52
C ALA A 11 -4.25 -0.80 5.50
N GLY A 12 -5.51 -1.04 5.26
CA GLY A 12 -6.58 -0.65 6.16
C GLY A 12 -7.42 -1.84 6.61
N THR A 13 -8.13 -1.68 7.71
CA THR A 13 -9.10 -2.69 8.16
C THR A 13 -10.38 -2.68 7.33
N SER A 14 -10.65 -1.59 6.60
CA SER A 14 -11.83 -1.42 5.75
C SER A 14 -11.64 -0.29 4.74
N SER A 15 -12.59 -0.16 3.80
CA SER A 15 -12.72 1.07 3.00
C SER A 15 -13.04 2.26 3.90
N GLY A 16 -12.55 3.44 3.53
CA GLY A 16 -12.83 4.68 4.27
C GLY A 16 -12.17 4.79 5.65
N CYS A 17 -11.25 3.88 6.02
CA CYS A 17 -10.57 3.93 7.33
C CYS A 17 -9.45 4.98 7.42
N GLY A 18 -9.21 5.76 6.36
CA GLY A 18 -8.20 6.83 6.35
C GLY A 18 -6.87 6.46 5.68
N LYS A 19 -6.79 5.33 4.97
CA LYS A 19 -5.56 4.91 4.26
C LYS A 19 -4.96 6.00 3.40
N THR A 20 -5.74 6.59 2.50
CA THR A 20 -5.26 7.61 1.56
C THR A 20 -4.72 8.84 2.31
N THR A 21 -5.40 9.29 3.36
CA THR A 21 -4.91 10.42 4.18
C THR A 21 -3.57 10.10 4.84
N VAL A 22 -3.46 8.93 5.45
CA VAL A 22 -2.20 8.48 6.09
C VAL A 22 -1.10 8.31 5.06
N THR A 23 -1.41 7.70 3.91
CA THR A 23 -0.45 7.51 2.81
C THR A 23 0.08 8.85 2.32
N CYS A 24 -0.79 9.80 2.02
CA CYS A 24 -0.38 11.13 1.56
C CYS A 24 0.50 11.85 2.60
N ALA A 25 0.15 11.76 3.89
CA ALA A 25 0.95 12.35 4.96
C ALA A 25 2.34 11.71 5.06
N VAL A 26 2.43 10.38 4.96
CA VAL A 26 3.72 9.66 4.99
C VAL A 26 4.55 10.00 3.76
N LEU A 27 3.97 9.97 2.56
CA LEU A 27 4.66 10.34 1.33
C LEU A 27 5.21 11.78 1.40
N GLN A 28 4.37 12.73 1.83
CA GLN A 28 4.79 14.13 1.97
C GLN A 28 5.95 14.27 2.96
N ALA A 29 5.82 13.65 4.14
CA ALA A 29 6.88 13.71 5.16
C ALA A 29 8.22 13.11 4.69
N LEU A 30 8.18 12.07 3.84
CA LEU A 30 9.39 11.48 3.26
C LEU A 30 10.01 12.40 2.20
N VAL A 31 9.18 13.01 1.34
CA VAL A 31 9.64 14.00 0.33
C VAL A 31 10.23 15.23 1.01
N ASP A 32 9.60 15.76 2.06
CA ASP A 32 10.08 16.92 2.81
C ASP A 32 11.44 16.65 3.49
N ARG A 33 11.76 15.39 3.75
CA ARG A 33 13.09 14.95 4.22
C ARG A 33 14.13 14.86 3.12
N GLY A 34 13.78 15.17 1.88
CA GLY A 34 14.68 15.12 0.73
C GLY A 34 14.87 13.71 0.15
N LEU A 35 14.02 12.73 0.53
CA LEU A 35 14.09 11.38 -0.03
C LEU A 35 13.42 11.32 -1.40
N ARG A 36 13.97 10.50 -2.28
CA ARG A 36 13.33 10.12 -3.55
C ARG A 36 12.31 9.02 -3.26
N VAL A 37 11.04 9.35 -3.32
CA VAL A 37 9.96 8.48 -2.87
C VAL A 37 9.24 7.86 -4.06
N GLY A 38 9.13 6.54 -4.06
CA GLY A 38 8.22 5.79 -4.90
C GLY A 38 6.86 5.65 -4.22
N ALA A 39 5.79 5.77 -4.99
CA ALA A 39 4.44 5.49 -4.55
C ALA A 39 3.81 4.46 -5.48
N ALA A 40 3.16 3.44 -4.92
CA ALA A 40 2.40 2.48 -5.70
C ALA A 40 1.00 2.34 -5.10
N LYS A 41 -0.02 2.23 -5.94
CA LYS A 41 -1.40 1.96 -5.54
C LYS A 41 -1.77 0.54 -5.89
N CYS A 42 -2.35 -0.21 -4.96
CA CYS A 42 -2.96 -1.49 -5.27
C CYS A 42 -4.21 -1.27 -6.15
N GLY A 43 -4.32 -2.08 -7.21
CA GLY A 43 -5.45 -2.02 -8.13
C GLY A 43 -5.40 -0.89 -9.17
N PRO A 44 -6.43 -0.78 -10.03
CA PRO A 44 -6.45 0.11 -11.18
C PRO A 44 -6.99 1.52 -10.83
N ASP A 45 -6.44 2.16 -9.82
CA ASP A 45 -6.80 3.52 -9.42
C ASP A 45 -5.93 4.55 -10.15
N TYR A 46 -6.54 5.64 -10.63
CA TYR A 46 -5.86 6.73 -11.33
C TYR A 46 -5.77 8.02 -10.52
N ILE A 47 -6.69 8.22 -9.57
CA ILE A 47 -6.81 9.47 -8.82
C ILE A 47 -5.67 9.59 -7.81
N ASP A 48 -5.49 8.59 -6.96
CA ASP A 48 -4.46 8.59 -5.94
C ASP A 48 -3.04 8.66 -6.56
N PRO A 49 -2.70 7.85 -7.59
CA PRO A 49 -1.40 7.98 -8.27
C PRO A 49 -1.15 9.36 -8.89
N MET A 50 -2.17 10.02 -9.44
CA MET A 50 -2.02 11.38 -9.95
C MET A 50 -1.73 12.38 -8.84
N PHE A 51 -2.40 12.27 -7.70
CA PHE A 51 -2.15 13.12 -6.54
C PHE A 51 -0.73 12.89 -5.99
N HIS A 52 -0.32 11.64 -5.84
CA HIS A 52 1.02 11.28 -5.38
C HIS A 52 2.11 11.87 -6.27
N SER A 53 1.93 11.84 -7.60
CA SER A 53 2.93 12.35 -8.54
C SER A 53 2.90 13.87 -8.72
N ARG A 54 1.72 14.45 -8.96
CA ARG A 54 1.60 15.86 -9.33
C ARG A 54 1.63 16.82 -8.14
N ILE A 55 1.12 16.38 -7.00
CA ILE A 55 1.00 17.23 -5.81
C ILE A 55 2.13 16.96 -4.82
N ILE A 56 2.40 15.69 -4.53
CA ILE A 56 3.41 15.30 -3.54
C ILE A 56 4.80 15.20 -4.17
N GLY A 57 4.90 14.88 -5.46
CA GLY A 57 6.17 14.73 -6.16
C GLY A 57 6.80 13.34 -6.00
N ALA A 58 6.03 12.33 -5.59
CA ALA A 58 6.47 10.95 -5.55
C ALA A 58 6.42 10.30 -6.94
N LYS A 59 7.33 9.35 -7.23
CA LYS A 59 7.26 8.56 -8.46
C LYS A 59 6.14 7.53 -8.33
N SER A 60 5.03 7.75 -9.02
CA SER A 60 3.78 7.00 -8.82
C SER A 60 3.52 5.92 -9.87
N SER A 61 2.90 4.81 -9.44
CA SER A 61 2.54 3.66 -10.28
C SER A 61 1.38 2.86 -9.67
N ASN A 62 0.93 1.82 -10.40
CA ASN A 62 -0.04 0.85 -9.91
C ASN A 62 0.60 -0.54 -9.79
N LEU A 63 0.13 -1.31 -8.80
CA LEU A 63 0.43 -2.72 -8.62
C LEU A 63 -0.90 -3.47 -8.52
N ASP A 64 -1.24 -4.23 -9.56
CA ASP A 64 -2.54 -4.88 -9.66
C ASP A 64 -2.40 -6.40 -9.76
N ALA A 65 -2.66 -7.10 -8.66
CA ALA A 65 -2.63 -8.56 -8.58
C ALA A 65 -3.79 -9.24 -9.32
N PHE A 66 -4.75 -8.49 -9.85
CA PHE A 66 -5.79 -9.03 -10.72
C PHE A 66 -5.24 -9.35 -12.12
N PHE A 67 -4.40 -8.46 -12.65
CA PHE A 67 -3.86 -8.59 -14.01
C PHE A 67 -2.50 -9.24 -14.07
N PHE A 68 -1.72 -9.20 -12.97
CA PHE A 68 -0.32 -9.62 -12.99
C PHE A 68 -0.03 -10.69 -11.95
N GLU A 69 0.65 -11.73 -12.39
CA GLU A 69 1.22 -12.76 -11.53
C GLU A 69 2.42 -12.23 -10.74
N GLU A 70 2.88 -12.98 -9.74
CA GLU A 70 3.89 -12.60 -8.77
C GLU A 70 5.17 -12.06 -9.40
N ASP A 71 5.74 -12.75 -10.41
CA ASP A 71 6.99 -12.35 -11.03
C ASP A 71 6.88 -11.03 -11.77
N MET A 72 5.78 -10.82 -12.50
CA MET A 72 5.52 -9.57 -13.20
C MET A 72 5.29 -8.43 -12.21
N LEU A 73 4.55 -8.68 -11.14
CA LEU A 73 4.25 -7.69 -10.11
C LEU A 73 5.53 -7.23 -9.39
N ARG A 74 6.42 -8.17 -9.09
CA ARG A 74 7.75 -7.86 -8.55
C ARG A 74 8.63 -7.08 -9.52
N GLN A 75 8.59 -7.42 -10.80
CA GLN A 75 9.32 -6.68 -11.82
C GLN A 75 8.82 -5.24 -11.95
N LEU A 76 7.50 -5.03 -11.96
CA LEU A 76 6.89 -3.69 -11.96
C LEU A 76 7.31 -2.90 -10.72
N LEU A 77 7.24 -3.50 -9.55
CA LEU A 77 7.71 -2.86 -8.31
C LEU A 77 9.18 -2.46 -8.41
N HIS A 78 10.03 -3.35 -8.93
CA HIS A 78 11.46 -3.06 -9.10
C HIS A 78 11.69 -1.88 -10.07
N GLN A 79 11.00 -1.86 -11.20
CA GLN A 79 11.12 -0.77 -12.18
C GLN A 79 10.64 0.57 -11.59
N ASN A 80 9.54 0.54 -10.84
CA ASN A 80 8.96 1.73 -10.23
C ASN A 80 9.83 2.27 -9.08
N ALA A 81 10.42 1.38 -8.30
CA ALA A 81 11.32 1.73 -7.21
C ALA A 81 12.73 2.14 -7.68
N ALA A 82 13.05 1.95 -8.95
CA ALA A 82 14.37 2.30 -9.47
C ALA A 82 14.66 3.80 -9.29
N GLY A 83 15.75 4.09 -8.60
CA GLY A 83 16.15 5.44 -8.25
C GLY A 83 15.41 6.05 -7.04
N CYS A 84 14.54 5.30 -6.38
CA CYS A 84 13.90 5.72 -5.14
C CYS A 84 14.67 5.23 -3.92
N ASP A 85 14.62 6.00 -2.84
CA ASP A 85 15.22 5.65 -1.55
C ASP A 85 14.26 4.79 -0.71
N VAL A 86 12.95 4.96 -0.93
CA VAL A 86 11.88 4.17 -0.30
C VAL A 86 10.63 4.17 -1.20
N THR A 87 9.87 3.08 -1.14
CA THR A 87 8.58 2.97 -1.86
C THR A 87 7.45 2.66 -0.87
N VAL A 88 6.39 3.44 -0.93
CA VAL A 88 5.17 3.24 -0.15
C VAL A 88 4.09 2.69 -1.08
N ILE A 89 3.52 1.55 -0.70
CA ILE A 89 2.44 0.90 -1.43
C ILE A 89 1.13 1.16 -0.68
N GLU A 90 0.22 1.89 -1.30
CA GLU A 90 -1.11 2.14 -0.73
C GLU A 90 -2.06 1.00 -1.08
N GLY A 91 -2.65 0.41 -0.06
CA GLY A 91 -3.66 -0.63 -0.21
C GLY A 91 -5.01 -0.12 -0.71
N VAL A 92 -5.85 -1.05 -1.11
CA VAL A 92 -7.23 -0.83 -1.54
C VAL A 92 -8.19 -1.57 -0.61
N MET A 93 -9.39 -1.03 -0.39
CA MET A 93 -10.42 -1.63 0.47
C MET A 93 -9.88 -2.04 1.86
N GLY A 94 -10.41 -3.07 2.47
CA GLY A 94 -9.80 -3.72 3.63
C GLY A 94 -8.65 -4.63 3.22
N TYR A 95 -7.74 -4.91 4.14
CA TYR A 95 -6.50 -5.64 3.86
C TYR A 95 -6.71 -6.99 3.18
N TYR A 96 -7.72 -7.75 3.62
CA TYR A 96 -8.06 -9.06 3.07
C TYR A 96 -9.14 -9.01 1.98
N ASP A 97 -9.75 -7.84 1.73
CA ASP A 97 -10.84 -7.70 0.77
C ASP A 97 -10.31 -7.80 -0.66
N GLY A 98 -10.77 -8.79 -1.38
CA GLY A 98 -10.37 -9.06 -2.76
C GLY A 98 -11.57 -9.20 -3.68
N LEU A 99 -11.42 -10.02 -4.71
CA LEU A 99 -12.47 -10.29 -5.67
C LEU A 99 -13.61 -11.12 -5.05
N GLY A 100 -14.77 -10.51 -4.96
CA GLY A 100 -15.92 -11.12 -4.31
C GLY A 100 -15.85 -11.05 -2.78
N MET A 101 -16.86 -11.60 -2.11
CA MET A 101 -17.04 -11.42 -0.67
C MET A 101 -16.24 -12.41 0.19
N THR A 102 -15.66 -13.44 -0.41
CA THR A 102 -15.05 -14.59 0.30
C THR A 102 -13.65 -14.93 -0.17
N SER A 103 -13.04 -14.09 -0.98
CA SER A 103 -11.71 -14.33 -1.55
C SER A 103 -10.77 -13.17 -1.26
N SER A 104 -9.53 -13.48 -0.88
CA SER A 104 -8.44 -12.51 -0.77
C SER A 104 -7.68 -12.28 -2.09
N ARG A 105 -8.13 -12.91 -3.19
CA ARG A 105 -7.49 -12.72 -4.50
C ARG A 105 -7.59 -11.26 -4.93
N ALA A 106 -6.49 -10.71 -5.44
CA ALA A 106 -6.32 -9.32 -5.83
C ALA A 106 -6.50 -8.31 -4.68
N SER A 107 -6.41 -8.78 -3.43
CA SER A 107 -6.43 -7.92 -2.24
C SER A 107 -5.07 -7.26 -1.98
N THR A 108 -5.05 -6.29 -1.09
CA THR A 108 -3.81 -5.72 -0.54
C THR A 108 -2.93 -6.77 0.13
N PHE A 109 -3.54 -7.77 0.79
CA PHE A 109 -2.84 -8.91 1.38
C PHE A 109 -2.05 -9.69 0.33
N GLU A 110 -2.68 -10.05 -0.81
CA GLU A 110 -2.01 -10.77 -1.89
C GLU A 110 -0.84 -9.97 -2.47
N VAL A 111 -1.02 -8.67 -2.72
CA VAL A 111 0.08 -7.78 -3.16
C VAL A 111 1.22 -7.75 -2.15
N ALA A 112 0.91 -7.65 -0.86
CA ALA A 112 1.93 -7.64 0.20
C ALA A 112 2.71 -8.96 0.24
N GLN A 113 2.03 -10.10 0.08
CA GLN A 113 2.67 -11.41 0.01
C GLN A 113 3.54 -11.59 -1.24
N MET A 114 3.00 -11.30 -2.43
CA MET A 114 3.73 -11.39 -3.69
C MET A 114 4.98 -10.51 -3.69
N THR A 115 4.88 -9.31 -3.12
CA THR A 115 6.02 -8.38 -3.05
C THR A 115 6.90 -8.59 -1.82
N LYS A 116 6.53 -9.47 -0.89
CA LYS A 116 7.20 -9.69 0.41
C LYS A 116 7.43 -8.39 1.17
N SER A 117 6.41 -7.53 1.19
CA SER A 117 6.49 -6.21 1.79
C SER A 117 5.98 -6.23 3.23
N PRO A 118 6.66 -5.56 4.16
CA PRO A 118 6.10 -5.33 5.50
C PRO A 118 4.85 -4.47 5.41
N VAL A 119 3.90 -4.71 6.32
CA VAL A 119 2.59 -4.06 6.32
C VAL A 119 2.42 -3.20 7.56
N VAL A 120 1.96 -1.98 7.36
CA VAL A 120 1.47 -1.08 8.42
C VAL A 120 -0.05 -1.00 8.29
N LEU A 121 -0.75 -1.41 9.34
CA LEU A 121 -2.21 -1.45 9.35
C LEU A 121 -2.78 -0.13 9.87
N VAL A 122 -3.67 0.48 9.10
CA VAL A 122 -4.46 1.64 9.50
C VAL A 122 -5.82 1.15 10.00
N ALA A 123 -6.09 1.35 11.27
CA ALA A 123 -7.33 0.95 11.92
C ALA A 123 -8.04 2.18 12.49
N PRO A 124 -9.32 2.43 12.12
CA PRO A 124 -10.07 3.53 12.71
C PRO A 124 -10.44 3.19 14.16
N ALA A 125 -10.19 4.13 15.06
CA ALA A 125 -10.54 3.99 16.48
C ALA A 125 -11.75 4.87 16.86
N HIS A 126 -12.50 5.40 15.89
CA HIS A 126 -13.68 6.21 16.16
C HIS A 126 -14.74 5.40 16.93
N GLY A 127 -15.17 5.92 18.06
CA GLY A 127 -16.17 5.27 18.91
C GLY A 127 -15.65 4.00 19.64
N ALA A 128 -14.34 3.74 19.60
CA ALA A 128 -13.71 2.61 20.28
C ALA A 128 -12.55 3.09 21.17
N ALA A 129 -12.38 2.43 22.29
CA ALA A 129 -11.20 2.57 23.15
C ALA A 129 -10.41 1.24 23.11
N LEU A 130 -10.33 0.52 24.19
CA LEU A 130 -9.63 -0.77 24.26
C LEU A 130 -10.16 -1.82 23.26
N SER A 131 -11.44 -1.74 22.88
CA SER A 131 -12.07 -2.68 21.94
C SER A 131 -11.43 -2.70 20.56
N VAL A 132 -10.70 -1.64 20.16
CA VAL A 132 -9.96 -1.63 18.88
C VAL A 132 -8.90 -2.74 18.83
N LEU A 133 -8.41 -3.19 19.97
CA LEU A 133 -7.42 -4.28 20.05
C LEU A 133 -7.97 -5.61 19.50
N ALA A 134 -9.26 -5.89 19.72
CA ALA A 134 -9.89 -7.09 19.18
C ALA A 134 -9.93 -7.08 17.65
N LEU A 135 -10.19 -5.90 17.06
CA LEU A 135 -10.12 -5.72 15.61
C LEU A 135 -8.68 -5.94 15.09
N ILE A 136 -7.70 -5.29 15.71
CA ILE A 136 -6.29 -5.42 15.32
C ILE A 136 -5.81 -6.86 15.44
N GLN A 137 -6.14 -7.55 16.53
CA GLN A 137 -5.78 -8.95 16.72
C GLN A 137 -6.31 -9.86 15.59
N GLY A 138 -7.52 -9.61 15.10
CA GLY A 138 -8.07 -10.35 13.98
C GLY A 138 -7.27 -10.21 12.66
N PHE A 139 -6.53 -9.12 12.50
CA PHE A 139 -5.67 -8.88 11.34
C PHE A 139 -4.24 -9.42 11.50
N LEU A 140 -3.82 -9.78 12.71
CA LEU A 140 -2.47 -10.26 13.01
C LEU A 140 -2.34 -11.79 13.03
N GLN A 141 -3.41 -12.53 12.65
CA GLN A 141 -3.43 -14.00 12.65
C GLN A 141 -2.91 -14.61 11.37
#